data_6d88db91b4ae225f9b9b4c55dc50419d
#
_entry.id   6d88db91b4ae225f9b9b4c55dc50419d
#
_cell.length_a   1.000
_cell.length_b   1.000
_cell.length_c   1.000
_cell.angle_alpha   90.00
_cell.angle_beta   90.00
_cell.angle_gamma   90.00
#
_symmetry.space_group_name_H-M   'P 1'
#
loop_
_entity.id
_entity.type
_entity.pdbx_description
1 polymer ?
#
loop_
_entity_poly.entity_id
_entity_poly.type
_entity_poly.pdbx_seq_one_letter_code
_entity_poly.pdbx_strand_id
1 'polypeptide(L)'
;METSYHTQHYSPSGVILDLNCVGLGALLIVLFCTAFAEAQKSASCQGCPALSSSKTAILPKFPDDRIVVDNGPSTKRSRAQKLCSIQPFPGLAGFTSVDSLEVPQKAQKEYGAACWALKSHRLGASEQHLRKAIQIYPKYVAGWVMLGQVLEAQQQPDQARRACSQASDADPKYLPSYLCLAEIAGREERWDEVLRRTTRALELDPLHDAYAYFFSAIAYFNLNQLPEAEKRALKAEEIDRNHSEPMVQFLLAQIYEAKHNPTDAASHLRQYLELAPDAEGADILKQHLAEIQNPK
;
A
#
# COMPACT_ATOMS: atom_id res chain seq x y z
N MET A 1 24.13 -40.28 43.98
CA MET A 1 23.17 -40.80 42.97
C MET A 1 22.86 -39.66 42.00
N GLU A 2 23.67 -39.61 40.97
CA GLU A 2 23.57 -38.62 39.88
C GLU A 2 22.74 -39.24 38.77
N THR A 3 21.68 -38.53 38.34
CA THR A 3 20.95 -38.88 37.15
C THR A 3 21.11 -37.74 36.14
N SER A 4 21.98 -38.02 35.16
CA SER A 4 22.21 -37.23 33.94
C SER A 4 20.96 -37.27 33.06
N TYR A 5 20.42 -36.10 32.67
CA TYR A 5 19.47 -35.97 31.58
C TYR A 5 20.23 -35.59 30.29
N HIS A 6 20.21 -36.50 29.34
CA HIS A 6 20.64 -36.28 27.97
C HIS A 6 19.53 -35.47 27.22
N THR A 7 19.83 -34.27 26.77
CA THR A 7 19.04 -33.56 25.78
C THR A 7 19.56 -33.91 24.39
N GLN A 8 18.77 -34.63 23.61
CA GLN A 8 19.04 -34.86 22.18
C GLN A 8 18.66 -33.60 21.39
N HIS A 9 19.66 -32.95 20.79
CA HIS A 9 19.44 -31.96 19.73
C HIS A 9 19.23 -32.69 18.40
N TYR A 10 18.06 -32.45 17.80
CA TYR A 10 17.76 -32.89 16.45
C TYR A 10 18.33 -31.85 15.47
N SER A 11 19.27 -32.28 14.62
CA SER A 11 19.81 -31.50 13.51
C SER A 11 19.30 -32.07 12.19
N PRO A 12 18.77 -31.26 11.28
CA PRO A 12 18.38 -31.76 9.96
C PRO A 12 19.57 -31.71 8.98
N SER A 13 19.77 -32.85 8.33
CA SER A 13 20.37 -33.06 7.01
C SER A 13 21.84 -32.70 6.85
N GLY A 14 22.69 -33.68 7.06
CA GLY A 14 24.08 -33.67 6.69
C GLY A 14 24.30 -33.76 5.18
N VAL A 15 25.17 -32.88 4.68
CA VAL A 15 26.01 -33.13 3.52
C VAL A 15 27.44 -33.05 4.04
N ILE A 16 28.05 -34.22 4.16
CA ILE A 16 29.47 -34.34 4.45
C ILE A 16 30.21 -34.01 3.15
N LEU A 17 30.91 -32.89 3.11
CA LEU A 17 31.88 -32.56 2.09
C LEU A 17 33.27 -32.93 2.65
N ASP A 18 33.82 -34.02 2.15
CA ASP A 18 35.20 -34.43 2.37
C ASP A 18 36.17 -33.41 1.73
N LEU A 19 36.87 -32.69 2.57
CA LEU A 19 37.92 -31.73 2.20
C LEU A 19 39.29 -32.48 2.13
N ASN A 20 39.50 -33.22 1.06
CA ASN A 20 40.87 -33.66 0.67
C ASN A 20 40.93 -33.88 -0.84
N CYS A 21 41.05 -32.82 -1.60
CA CYS A 21 41.68 -32.80 -2.92
C CYS A 21 42.20 -31.39 -3.20
N VAL A 22 43.40 -31.13 -2.78
CA VAL A 22 44.22 -30.01 -3.21
C VAL A 22 44.76 -30.35 -4.59
N GLY A 23 44.41 -29.54 -5.58
CA GLY A 23 45.10 -29.55 -6.87
C GLY A 23 44.21 -29.93 -8.05
N LEU A 24 44.05 -29.02 -8.99
CA LEU A 24 43.39 -29.14 -10.31
C LEU A 24 41.85 -28.98 -10.36
N GLY A 25 41.35 -27.84 -9.93
CA GLY A 25 39.89 -27.55 -10.01
C GLY A 25 39.49 -26.17 -10.50
N ALA A 26 40.44 -25.27 -10.81
CA ALA A 26 40.08 -23.90 -11.21
C ALA A 26 39.63 -23.74 -12.68
N LEU A 27 39.78 -24.79 -13.52
CA LEU A 27 39.43 -24.72 -14.96
C LEU A 27 38.05 -25.36 -15.29
N LEU A 28 37.46 -26.13 -14.37
CA LEU A 28 36.20 -26.83 -14.62
C LEU A 28 34.94 -26.05 -14.14
N ILE A 29 35.09 -25.05 -13.27
CA ILE A 29 33.97 -24.28 -12.77
C ILE A 29 33.48 -23.26 -13.81
N VAL A 30 34.35 -22.78 -14.69
CA VAL A 30 33.97 -21.82 -15.77
C VAL A 30 33.21 -22.54 -16.88
N LEU A 31 33.46 -23.82 -17.13
CA LEU A 31 32.74 -24.59 -18.17
C LEU A 31 31.37 -25.09 -17.72
N PHE A 32 31.12 -25.23 -16.42
CA PHE A 32 29.78 -25.60 -15.91
C PHE A 32 28.80 -24.39 -15.86
N CYS A 33 29.27 -23.17 -15.65
CA CYS A 33 28.43 -22.00 -15.70
C CYS A 33 27.98 -21.63 -17.14
N THR A 34 28.77 -21.94 -18.15
CA THR A 34 28.37 -21.70 -19.54
C THR A 34 27.40 -22.76 -20.08
N ALA A 35 27.48 -23.99 -19.61
CA ALA A 35 26.56 -25.06 -19.99
C ALA A 35 25.13 -24.86 -19.36
N PHE A 36 25.04 -24.22 -18.19
CA PHE A 36 23.74 -23.94 -17.56
C PHE A 36 23.03 -22.76 -18.21
N ALA A 37 23.77 -21.82 -18.79
CA ALA A 37 23.18 -20.68 -19.52
C ALA A 37 22.68 -21.08 -20.92
N GLU A 38 23.22 -22.13 -21.53
CA GLU A 38 22.74 -22.63 -22.84
C GLU A 38 21.60 -23.66 -22.71
N ALA A 39 21.50 -24.38 -21.59
CA ALA A 39 20.37 -25.28 -21.35
C ALA A 39 19.04 -24.58 -21.13
N GLN A 40 19.03 -23.30 -20.78
CA GLN A 40 17.79 -22.48 -20.69
C GLN A 40 17.33 -21.90 -22.03
N LYS A 41 18.13 -22.01 -23.11
CA LYS A 41 17.77 -21.53 -24.45
C LYS A 41 17.12 -22.57 -25.37
N SER A 42 17.06 -23.84 -24.98
CA SER A 42 16.56 -24.92 -25.86
C SER A 42 15.28 -25.63 -25.37
N ALA A 43 14.62 -25.13 -24.33
CA ALA A 43 13.27 -25.59 -23.98
C ALA A 43 12.21 -24.73 -24.71
N SER A 44 12.24 -24.76 -26.05
CA SER A 44 11.09 -24.36 -26.86
C SER A 44 10.05 -25.44 -26.75
N CYS A 45 9.06 -25.26 -25.87
CA CYS A 45 7.81 -26.04 -25.93
C CYS A 45 7.12 -25.78 -27.27
N GLN A 46 7.35 -26.65 -28.26
CA GLN A 46 6.51 -26.71 -29.45
C GLN A 46 5.14 -27.23 -29.04
N GLY A 47 4.18 -26.31 -28.90
CA GLY A 47 2.80 -26.69 -28.57
C GLY A 47 2.14 -25.88 -27.44
N CYS A 48 2.87 -25.02 -26.76
CA CYS A 48 2.20 -24.02 -25.93
C CYS A 48 1.60 -22.97 -26.85
N PRO A 49 0.27 -22.69 -26.79
CA PRO A 49 -0.25 -21.52 -27.47
C PRO A 49 0.54 -20.32 -26.94
N ALA A 50 1.20 -19.61 -27.83
CA ALA A 50 1.85 -18.37 -27.50
C ALA A 50 0.79 -17.50 -26.84
N LEU A 51 0.91 -17.32 -25.50
CA LEU A 51 0.28 -16.21 -24.83
C LEU A 51 0.87 -14.97 -25.49
N SER A 52 0.14 -14.46 -26.48
CA SER A 52 0.52 -13.28 -27.22
C SER A 52 0.72 -12.17 -26.21
N SER A 53 1.96 -11.90 -26.05
CA SER A 53 2.59 -10.64 -25.72
C SER A 53 1.66 -9.52 -25.24
N SER A 54 1.90 -9.13 -24.00
CA SER A 54 1.84 -7.74 -23.54
C SER A 54 0.51 -7.01 -23.77
N LYS A 55 -0.57 -7.49 -23.20
CA LYS A 55 -1.43 -6.58 -22.46
C LYS A 55 -0.69 -6.34 -21.16
N THR A 56 0.00 -5.20 -21.06
CA THR A 56 0.52 -4.71 -19.80
C THR A 56 -0.68 -4.62 -18.89
N ALA A 57 -0.88 -5.62 -18.03
CA ALA A 57 -1.88 -5.54 -16.99
C ALA A 57 -1.54 -4.25 -16.25
N ILE A 58 -2.46 -3.29 -16.26
CA ILE A 58 -2.35 -2.09 -15.45
C ILE A 58 -2.56 -2.61 -14.03
N LEU A 59 -1.47 -3.04 -13.38
CA LEU A 59 -1.52 -3.52 -12.01
C LEU A 59 -2.08 -2.39 -11.15
N PRO A 60 -2.98 -2.70 -10.20
CA PRO A 60 -3.44 -1.70 -9.25
C PRO A 60 -2.23 -1.23 -8.46
N LYS A 61 -1.75 -0.04 -8.82
CA LYS A 61 -0.72 0.66 -8.07
C LYS A 61 -1.39 1.37 -6.92
N PHE A 62 -0.67 1.48 -5.80
CA PHE A 62 -1.08 2.42 -4.77
C PHE A 62 -1.19 3.81 -5.42
N PRO A 63 -2.30 4.53 -5.21
CA PRO A 63 -2.53 5.81 -5.89
C PRO A 63 -1.41 6.79 -5.57
N ASP A 64 -0.87 7.43 -6.61
CA ASP A 64 0.30 8.31 -6.47
C ASP A 64 -0.02 9.65 -5.80
N ASP A 65 -1.29 10.11 -5.78
CA ASP A 65 -1.66 11.49 -5.42
C ASP A 65 -2.67 11.59 -4.27
N ARG A 66 -2.46 10.89 -3.15
CA ARG A 66 -3.41 10.87 -2.02
C ARG A 66 -3.31 12.02 -1.04
N ILE A 67 -2.75 13.15 -1.38
CA ILE A 67 -2.99 14.36 -0.60
C ILE A 67 -4.35 14.92 -1.02
N VAL A 68 -5.43 14.28 -0.54
CA VAL A 68 -6.79 14.76 -0.78
C VAL A 68 -7.01 16.03 0.02
N VAL A 69 -7.14 17.10 -0.71
CA VAL A 69 -7.53 18.40 -0.15
C VAL A 69 -9.06 18.48 -0.21
N ASP A 70 -9.72 18.24 0.93
CA ASP A 70 -11.16 18.44 1.02
C ASP A 70 -11.51 19.92 0.83
N ASN A 71 -12.16 20.23 -0.30
CA ASN A 71 -12.71 21.54 -0.64
C ASN A 71 -14.21 21.63 -0.29
N GLY A 72 -14.73 20.77 0.58
CA GLY A 72 -16.13 20.75 0.99
C GLY A 72 -16.67 22.09 1.50
N PRO A 73 -18.00 22.36 1.39
CA PRO A 73 -18.59 23.64 1.72
C PRO A 73 -18.39 24.00 3.20
N SER A 74 -17.74 25.13 3.42
CA SER A 74 -17.43 25.70 4.72
C SER A 74 -18.71 26.02 5.52
N THR A 75 -19.17 25.09 6.35
CA THR A 75 -20.06 25.45 7.44
C THR A 75 -19.31 26.30 8.47
N LYS A 76 -19.97 27.34 9.01
CA LYS A 76 -19.39 28.29 9.95
C LYS A 76 -18.88 27.61 11.23
N ARG A 77 -17.70 27.01 11.17
CA ARG A 77 -16.96 26.51 12.34
C ARG A 77 -16.08 27.62 12.91
N SER A 78 -15.94 27.63 14.24
CA SER A 78 -15.14 28.60 14.97
C SER A 78 -13.72 28.74 14.40
N ARG A 79 -13.08 29.91 14.55
CA ARG A 79 -11.75 30.23 14.01
C ARG A 79 -10.66 29.21 14.36
N ALA A 80 -10.81 28.48 15.47
CA ALA A 80 -9.91 27.40 15.91
C ALA A 80 -10.12 26.09 15.14
N GLN A 81 -11.32 25.84 14.57
CA GLN A 81 -11.66 24.64 13.81
C GLN A 81 -11.47 24.79 12.29
N LYS A 82 -11.01 25.94 11.80
CA LYS A 82 -10.54 26.13 10.42
C LYS A 82 -9.11 25.59 10.21
N LEU A 83 -8.54 24.93 11.21
CA LEU A 83 -7.29 24.21 11.09
C LEU A 83 -7.56 22.95 10.28
N CYS A 84 -7.04 22.98 9.09
CA CYS A 84 -6.82 21.87 8.15
C CYS A 84 -7.65 20.60 8.38
N SER A 85 -8.66 20.42 7.56
CA SER A 85 -9.35 19.14 7.40
C SER A 85 -8.64 18.23 6.39
N ILE A 86 -7.33 18.36 6.19
CA ILE A 86 -6.59 17.32 5.50
C ILE A 86 -6.52 16.16 6.47
N GLN A 87 -7.38 15.20 6.23
CA GLN A 87 -7.26 13.91 6.87
C GLN A 87 -6.27 13.09 6.04
N PRO A 88 -5.32 12.42 6.70
CA PRO A 88 -4.39 11.55 6.00
C PRO A 88 -5.10 10.49 5.16
N PHE A 89 -6.30 10.10 5.60
CA PHE A 89 -7.15 9.14 4.90
C PHE A 89 -8.60 9.64 4.96
N PRO A 90 -9.21 10.01 3.81
CA PRO A 90 -10.61 10.40 3.74
C PRO A 90 -11.50 9.28 4.30
N GLY A 91 -12.57 9.64 5.01
CA GLY A 91 -13.49 8.65 5.61
C GLY A 91 -13.14 8.20 7.03
N LEU A 92 -11.94 8.43 7.53
CA LEU A 92 -11.58 8.19 8.94
C LEU A 92 -11.94 9.37 9.86
N ALA A 93 -13.02 10.09 9.54
CA ALA A 93 -13.55 11.20 10.34
C ALA A 93 -14.04 10.69 11.69
N GLY A 94 -13.19 10.63 12.68
CA GLY A 94 -13.56 10.19 14.02
C GLY A 94 -12.39 9.63 14.82
N PHE A 95 -11.30 9.28 14.17
CA PHE A 95 -10.08 8.86 14.86
C PHE A 95 -9.28 10.08 15.32
N THR A 96 -9.42 10.39 16.58
CA THR A 96 -8.64 11.43 17.25
C THR A 96 -7.86 10.74 18.36
N SER A 97 -6.54 10.78 18.30
CA SER A 97 -5.73 10.34 19.43
C SER A 97 -6.07 11.19 20.67
N VAL A 98 -6.14 10.57 21.83
CA VAL A 98 -6.37 11.29 23.10
C VAL A 98 -5.28 12.37 23.28
N ASP A 99 -4.04 12.07 22.94
CA ASP A 99 -2.93 13.04 22.98
C ASP A 99 -3.13 14.22 22.00
N SER A 100 -3.94 14.09 20.97
CA SER A 100 -4.24 15.19 20.04
C SER A 100 -5.13 16.27 20.65
N LEU A 101 -5.84 15.97 21.75
CA LEU A 101 -6.64 16.95 22.49
C LEU A 101 -5.75 17.90 23.31
N GLU A 102 -4.54 17.49 23.65
CA GLU A 102 -3.55 18.23 24.44
C GLU A 102 -2.51 18.95 23.59
N VAL A 103 -2.64 18.95 22.27
CA VAL A 103 -1.67 19.58 21.36
C VAL A 103 -1.54 21.07 21.66
N PRO A 104 -0.34 21.60 21.97
CA PRO A 104 -0.14 23.02 22.20
C PRO A 104 -0.53 23.86 20.98
N GLN A 105 -1.13 25.03 21.22
CA GLN A 105 -1.59 25.92 20.14
C GLN A 105 -0.49 26.28 19.13
N LYS A 106 0.77 26.38 19.58
CA LYS A 106 1.92 26.60 18.69
C LYS A 106 2.10 25.45 17.70
N ALA A 107 2.00 24.19 18.17
CA ALA A 107 2.12 23.00 17.31
C ALA A 107 0.93 22.92 16.33
N GLN A 108 -0.28 23.24 16.80
CA GLN A 108 -1.48 23.30 15.95
C GLN A 108 -1.34 24.33 14.82
N LYS A 109 -0.74 25.52 15.11
CA LYS A 109 -0.50 26.53 14.07
C LYS A 109 0.49 26.06 13.01
N GLU A 110 1.58 25.40 13.41
CA GLU A 110 2.55 24.84 12.45
C GLU A 110 1.92 23.73 11.63
N TYR A 111 1.14 22.84 12.23
CA TYR A 111 0.38 21.81 11.49
C TYR A 111 -0.59 22.44 10.48
N GLY A 112 -1.34 23.48 10.87
CA GLY A 112 -2.22 24.21 9.97
C GLY A 112 -1.47 24.88 8.80
N ALA A 113 -0.27 25.44 9.06
CA ALA A 113 0.57 26.00 8.01
C ALA A 113 1.09 24.94 7.04
N ALA A 114 1.42 23.75 7.55
CA ALA A 114 1.81 22.61 6.73
C ALA A 114 0.67 22.20 5.78
N CYS A 115 -0.54 22.09 6.31
CA CYS A 115 -1.71 21.76 5.51
C CYS A 115 -1.97 22.81 4.40
N TRP A 116 -1.80 24.09 4.72
CA TRP A 116 -1.96 25.13 3.72
C TRP A 116 -0.88 25.07 2.64
N ALA A 117 0.34 24.73 3.03
CA ALA A 117 1.45 24.49 2.09
C ALA A 117 1.14 23.30 1.15
N LEU A 118 0.56 22.22 1.68
CA LEU A 118 0.11 21.07 0.87
C LEU A 118 -0.96 21.46 -0.15
N LYS A 119 -1.98 22.21 0.28
CA LYS A 119 -3.01 22.77 -0.62
C LYS A 119 -2.42 23.57 -1.79
N SER A 120 -1.24 24.12 -1.59
CA SER A 120 -0.51 24.90 -2.58
C SER A 120 0.60 24.09 -3.28
N HIS A 121 0.57 22.76 -3.18
CA HIS A 121 1.57 21.82 -3.74
C HIS A 121 3.03 22.13 -3.33
N ARG A 122 3.23 22.75 -2.16
CA ARG A 122 4.55 23.15 -1.64
C ARG A 122 5.05 22.13 -0.60
N LEU A 123 5.42 20.93 -1.07
CA LEU A 123 5.81 19.81 -0.20
C LEU A 123 6.95 20.18 0.77
N GLY A 124 8.00 20.84 0.30
CA GLY A 124 9.12 21.22 1.16
C GLY A 124 8.74 22.21 2.28
N ALA A 125 7.82 23.16 2.00
CA ALA A 125 7.32 24.06 3.03
C ALA A 125 6.43 23.30 4.04
N SER A 126 5.62 22.36 3.58
CA SER A 126 4.81 21.51 4.44
C SER A 126 5.68 20.69 5.39
N GLU A 127 6.72 20.05 4.87
CA GLU A 127 7.68 19.28 5.67
C GLU A 127 8.30 20.15 6.79
N GLN A 128 8.78 21.35 6.45
CA GLN A 128 9.39 22.25 7.45
C GLN A 128 8.42 22.59 8.58
N HIS A 129 7.15 22.88 8.25
CA HIS A 129 6.13 23.17 9.24
C HIS A 129 5.78 21.94 10.10
N LEU A 130 5.69 20.74 9.49
CA LEU A 130 5.44 19.50 10.24
C LEU A 130 6.56 19.18 11.20
N ARG A 131 7.82 19.32 10.78
CA ARG A 131 8.98 19.11 11.64
C ARG A 131 8.97 20.10 12.83
N LYS A 132 8.59 21.36 12.62
CA LYS A 132 8.41 22.33 13.72
C LYS A 132 7.27 21.93 14.65
N ALA A 133 6.12 21.50 14.11
CA ALA A 133 5.00 21.03 14.93
C ALA A 133 5.41 19.87 15.85
N ILE A 134 6.12 18.90 15.30
CA ILE A 134 6.63 17.73 16.03
C ILE A 134 7.72 18.11 17.03
N GLN A 135 8.59 19.05 16.69
CA GLN A 135 9.60 19.57 17.62
C GLN A 135 8.96 20.24 18.85
N ILE A 136 7.85 20.98 18.66
CA ILE A 136 7.08 21.60 19.74
C ILE A 136 6.36 20.54 20.57
N TYR A 137 5.78 19.51 19.91
CA TYR A 137 5.02 18.46 20.56
C TYR A 137 5.36 17.08 19.96
N PRO A 138 6.35 16.37 20.50
CA PRO A 138 6.82 15.09 19.96
C PRO A 138 5.75 13.97 19.90
N LYS A 139 4.70 14.05 20.75
CA LYS A 139 3.58 13.14 20.74
C LYS A 139 2.49 13.48 19.72
N TYR A 140 2.74 14.39 18.80
CA TYR A 140 1.76 14.78 17.80
C TYR A 140 1.63 13.73 16.69
N VAL A 141 0.90 12.64 16.97
CA VAL A 141 0.76 11.48 16.08
C VAL A 141 0.26 11.85 14.67
N ALA A 142 -0.74 12.73 14.57
CA ALA A 142 -1.23 13.22 13.28
C ALA A 142 -0.14 14.00 12.51
N GLY A 143 0.71 14.73 13.21
CA GLY A 143 1.86 15.43 12.63
C GLY A 143 2.90 14.46 12.06
N TRP A 144 3.17 13.37 12.77
CA TRP A 144 4.06 12.30 12.30
C TRP A 144 3.52 11.58 11.06
N VAL A 145 2.23 11.21 11.05
CA VAL A 145 1.60 10.57 9.87
C VAL A 145 1.62 11.49 8.66
N MET A 146 1.23 12.76 8.84
CA MET A 146 1.26 13.74 7.75
C MET A 146 2.69 13.99 7.23
N LEU A 147 3.70 14.00 8.12
CA LEU A 147 5.10 14.09 7.71
C LEU A 147 5.50 12.85 6.89
N GLY A 148 5.06 11.67 7.29
CA GLY A 148 5.29 10.44 6.53
C GLY A 148 4.75 10.52 5.11
N GLN A 149 3.51 10.98 4.94
CA GLN A 149 2.89 11.14 3.63
C GLN A 149 3.58 12.21 2.76
N VAL A 150 3.99 13.34 3.37
CA VAL A 150 4.75 14.37 2.65
C VAL A 150 6.10 13.85 2.17
N LEU A 151 6.81 13.10 3.02
CA LEU A 151 8.09 12.51 2.68
C LEU A 151 7.95 11.43 1.59
N GLU A 152 6.86 10.65 1.62
CA GLU A 152 6.54 9.69 0.58
C GLU A 152 6.31 10.39 -0.78
N ALA A 153 5.53 11.48 -0.79
CA ALA A 153 5.31 12.29 -1.98
C ALA A 153 6.61 12.96 -2.50
N GLN A 154 7.61 13.13 -1.63
CA GLN A 154 8.96 13.59 -2.00
C GLN A 154 9.89 12.44 -2.42
N GLN A 155 9.40 11.21 -2.54
CA GLN A 155 10.20 10.03 -2.87
C GLN A 155 11.30 9.73 -1.83
N GLN A 156 10.99 9.91 -0.54
CA GLN A 156 11.86 9.63 0.59
C GLN A 156 11.29 8.51 1.49
N PRO A 157 11.12 7.28 0.97
CA PRO A 157 10.37 6.22 1.64
C PRO A 157 10.96 5.81 3.00
N ASP A 158 12.29 5.80 3.16
CA ASP A 158 12.90 5.47 4.45
C ASP A 158 12.60 6.49 5.54
N GLN A 159 12.55 7.77 5.19
CA GLN A 159 12.19 8.81 6.14
C GLN A 159 10.69 8.79 6.43
N ALA A 160 9.86 8.57 5.41
CA ALA A 160 8.42 8.39 5.54
C ALA A 160 8.08 7.26 6.51
N ARG A 161 8.72 6.09 6.32
CA ARG A 161 8.55 4.93 7.20
C ARG A 161 8.91 5.24 8.65
N ARG A 162 10.05 5.91 8.88
CA ARG A 162 10.43 6.33 10.22
C ARG A 162 9.40 7.26 10.87
N ALA A 163 8.86 8.21 10.09
CA ALA A 163 7.83 9.11 10.59
C ALA A 163 6.54 8.37 10.97
N CYS A 164 6.04 7.48 10.11
CA CYS A 164 4.83 6.71 10.40
C CYS A 164 5.04 5.72 11.55
N SER A 165 6.25 5.16 11.71
CA SER A 165 6.60 4.31 12.86
C SER A 165 6.59 5.12 14.16
N GLN A 166 7.14 6.33 14.16
CA GLN A 166 7.06 7.22 15.34
C GLN A 166 5.61 7.51 15.75
N ALA A 167 4.69 7.62 14.79
CA ALA A 167 3.27 7.78 15.12
C ALA A 167 2.70 6.53 15.81
N SER A 168 2.99 5.32 15.28
CA SER A 168 2.51 4.06 15.88
C SER A 168 3.16 3.76 17.24
N ASP A 169 4.39 4.20 17.46
CA ASP A 169 5.09 4.05 18.73
C ASP A 169 4.54 5.02 19.79
N ALA A 170 4.20 6.25 19.39
CA ALA A 170 3.62 7.25 20.25
C ALA A 170 2.17 6.91 20.66
N ASP A 171 1.37 6.39 19.75
CA ASP A 171 0.01 5.90 20.00
C ASP A 171 -0.28 4.61 19.22
N PRO A 172 -0.14 3.43 19.85
CA PRO A 172 -0.41 2.14 19.21
C PRO A 172 -1.88 1.90 18.83
N LYS A 173 -2.79 2.81 19.20
CA LYS A 173 -4.20 2.78 18.81
C LYS A 173 -4.54 3.76 17.70
N TYR A 174 -3.57 4.56 17.26
CA TYR A 174 -3.78 5.52 16.18
C TYR A 174 -3.74 4.81 14.83
N LEU A 175 -4.90 4.39 14.36
CA LEU A 175 -5.10 3.62 13.12
C LEU A 175 -4.41 4.23 11.89
N PRO A 176 -4.43 5.58 11.64
CA PRO A 176 -3.79 6.14 10.45
C PRO A 176 -2.29 5.86 10.34
N SER A 177 -1.58 5.57 11.43
CA SER A 177 -0.15 5.21 11.40
C SER A 177 0.08 3.87 10.70
N TYR A 178 -0.82 2.90 10.89
CA TYR A 178 -0.73 1.59 10.26
C TYR A 178 -1.08 1.65 8.78
N LEU A 179 -2.05 2.49 8.39
CA LEU A 179 -2.36 2.74 6.97
C LEU A 179 -1.20 3.41 6.25
N CYS A 180 -0.55 4.40 6.88
CA CYS A 180 0.64 5.03 6.34
C CYS A 180 1.77 4.01 6.10
N LEU A 181 2.02 3.11 7.06
CA LEU A 181 3.02 2.05 6.91
C LEU A 181 2.62 1.02 5.85
N ALA A 182 1.33 0.71 5.71
CA ALA A 182 0.81 -0.18 4.68
C ALA A 182 0.98 0.43 3.28
N GLU A 183 0.69 1.71 3.12
CA GLU A 183 0.87 2.43 1.86
C GLU A 183 2.34 2.41 1.40
N ILE A 184 3.28 2.76 2.29
CA ILE A 184 4.72 2.72 1.99
C ILE A 184 5.16 1.30 1.62
N ALA A 185 4.71 0.29 2.38
CA ALA A 185 5.02 -1.10 2.09
C ALA A 185 4.46 -1.55 0.72
N GLY A 186 3.26 -1.08 0.35
CA GLY A 186 2.64 -1.39 -0.94
C GLY A 186 3.39 -0.79 -2.13
N ARG A 187 3.89 0.45 -2.01
CA ARG A 187 4.75 1.06 -3.04
C ARG A 187 6.08 0.33 -3.23
N GLU A 188 6.55 -0.34 -2.20
CA GLU A 188 7.75 -1.18 -2.22
C GLU A 188 7.44 -2.65 -2.51
N GLU A 189 6.20 -2.97 -2.89
CA GLU A 189 5.73 -4.31 -3.23
C GLU A 189 5.91 -5.34 -2.09
N ARG A 190 5.99 -4.87 -0.84
CA ARG A 190 6.13 -5.73 0.35
C ARG A 190 4.76 -6.18 0.86
N TRP A 191 4.09 -7.00 0.07
CA TRP A 191 2.67 -7.37 0.25
C TRP A 191 2.37 -8.02 1.60
N ASP A 192 3.26 -8.86 2.12
CA ASP A 192 3.10 -9.46 3.46
C ASP A 192 3.11 -8.39 4.57
N GLU A 193 3.91 -7.34 4.40
CA GLU A 193 3.89 -6.22 5.35
C GLU A 193 2.59 -5.41 5.24
N VAL A 194 2.10 -5.18 4.02
CA VAL A 194 0.78 -4.55 3.82
C VAL A 194 -0.28 -5.33 4.60
N LEU A 195 -0.33 -6.66 4.46
CA LEU A 195 -1.30 -7.50 5.17
C LEU A 195 -1.15 -7.39 6.69
N ARG A 196 0.08 -7.42 7.22
CA ARG A 196 0.30 -7.24 8.66
C ARG A 196 -0.21 -5.89 9.17
N ARG A 197 0.08 -4.80 8.45
CA ARG A 197 -0.32 -3.44 8.84
C ARG A 197 -1.82 -3.23 8.74
N THR A 198 -2.44 -3.68 7.64
CA THR A 198 -3.89 -3.59 7.48
C THR A 198 -4.66 -4.49 8.45
N THR A 199 -4.14 -5.68 8.79
CA THR A 199 -4.71 -6.51 9.84
C THR A 199 -4.74 -5.75 11.15
N ARG A 200 -3.65 -5.08 11.52
CA ARG A 200 -3.62 -4.28 12.75
C ARG A 200 -4.60 -3.10 12.71
N ALA A 201 -4.73 -2.43 11.57
CA ALA A 201 -5.74 -1.38 11.39
C ALA A 201 -7.17 -1.93 11.57
N LEU A 202 -7.48 -3.08 10.99
CA LEU A 202 -8.79 -3.75 11.10
C LEU A 202 -9.09 -4.31 12.51
N GLU A 203 -8.08 -4.64 13.30
CA GLU A 203 -8.27 -4.96 14.72
C GLU A 203 -8.72 -3.73 15.52
N LEU A 204 -8.32 -2.53 15.12
CA LEU A 204 -8.69 -1.27 15.76
C LEU A 204 -10.07 -0.78 15.30
N ASP A 205 -10.38 -0.92 14.01
CA ASP A 205 -11.71 -0.59 13.45
C ASP A 205 -12.09 -1.57 12.33
N PRO A 206 -12.78 -2.65 12.64
CA PRO A 206 -13.20 -3.63 11.63
C PRO A 206 -14.41 -3.20 10.80
N LEU A 207 -15.11 -2.12 11.19
CA LEU A 207 -16.42 -1.78 10.61
C LEU A 207 -16.40 -0.57 9.68
N HIS A 208 -15.46 0.36 9.85
CA HIS A 208 -15.52 1.64 9.17
C HIS A 208 -14.26 1.96 8.36
N ASP A 209 -13.23 1.10 8.38
CA ASP A 209 -11.98 1.36 7.68
C ASP A 209 -11.97 0.77 6.27
N ALA A 210 -12.58 1.48 5.30
CA ALA A 210 -12.57 1.08 3.90
C ALA A 210 -11.14 0.97 3.33
N TYR A 211 -10.20 1.83 3.77
CA TYR A 211 -8.82 1.83 3.28
C TYR A 211 -8.03 0.60 3.71
N ALA A 212 -8.21 0.13 4.95
CA ALA A 212 -7.55 -1.10 5.38
C ALA A 212 -8.02 -2.31 4.56
N TYR A 213 -9.32 -2.38 4.26
CA TYR A 213 -9.86 -3.40 3.37
C TYR A 213 -9.33 -3.25 1.94
N PHE A 214 -9.32 -2.04 1.39
CA PHE A 214 -8.81 -1.76 0.05
C PHE A 214 -7.32 -2.12 -0.09
N PHE A 215 -6.46 -1.67 0.84
CA PHE A 215 -5.04 -2.00 0.80
C PHE A 215 -4.78 -3.49 0.97
N SER A 216 -5.54 -4.17 1.84
CA SER A 216 -5.43 -5.63 1.96
C SER A 216 -5.89 -6.34 0.68
N ALA A 217 -6.92 -5.84 -0.02
CA ALA A 217 -7.36 -6.39 -1.30
C ALA A 217 -6.28 -6.27 -2.38
N ILE A 218 -5.60 -5.12 -2.48
CA ILE A 218 -4.46 -4.92 -3.39
C ILE A 218 -3.35 -5.95 -3.07
N ALA A 219 -3.03 -6.14 -1.78
CA ALA A 219 -1.99 -7.08 -1.39
C ALA A 219 -2.36 -8.52 -1.75
N TYR A 220 -3.57 -8.97 -1.46
CA TYR A 220 -4.04 -10.29 -1.85
C TYR A 220 -4.08 -10.50 -3.36
N PHE A 221 -4.48 -9.47 -4.13
CA PHE A 221 -4.46 -9.51 -5.58
C PHE A 221 -3.05 -9.73 -6.13
N ASN A 222 -2.07 -8.96 -5.65
CA ASN A 222 -0.68 -9.10 -6.07
C ASN A 222 -0.02 -10.42 -5.61
N LEU A 223 -0.51 -11.02 -4.53
CA LEU A 223 -0.13 -12.36 -4.09
C LEU A 223 -0.90 -13.47 -4.84
N ASN A 224 -1.69 -13.13 -5.87
CA ASN A 224 -2.54 -14.05 -6.64
C ASN A 224 -3.56 -14.83 -5.79
N GLN A 225 -3.99 -14.26 -4.66
CA GLN A 225 -5.01 -14.82 -3.77
C GLN A 225 -6.37 -14.19 -4.11
N LEU A 226 -6.88 -14.47 -5.32
CA LEU A 226 -8.05 -13.82 -5.90
C LEU A 226 -9.33 -13.91 -5.04
N PRO A 227 -9.67 -15.05 -4.39
CA PRO A 227 -10.85 -15.13 -3.53
C PRO A 227 -10.78 -14.14 -2.34
N GLU A 228 -9.61 -14.03 -1.69
CA GLU A 228 -9.42 -13.11 -0.56
C GLU A 228 -9.38 -11.65 -1.04
N ALA A 229 -8.77 -11.38 -2.20
CA ALA A 229 -8.77 -10.07 -2.83
C ALA A 229 -10.19 -9.56 -3.08
N GLU A 230 -11.03 -10.38 -3.72
CA GLU A 230 -12.44 -10.07 -3.99
C GLU A 230 -13.21 -9.79 -2.70
N LYS A 231 -13.11 -10.68 -1.72
CA LYS A 231 -13.79 -10.53 -0.43
C LYS A 231 -13.43 -9.21 0.26
N ARG A 232 -12.15 -8.83 0.21
CA ARG A 232 -11.68 -7.57 0.82
C ARG A 232 -12.11 -6.35 0.01
N ALA A 233 -12.05 -6.41 -1.32
CA ALA A 233 -12.47 -5.32 -2.19
C ALA A 233 -13.98 -5.05 -2.09
N LEU A 234 -14.81 -6.09 -2.08
CA LEU A 234 -16.26 -5.97 -1.85
C LEU A 234 -16.58 -5.39 -0.47
N LYS A 235 -15.78 -5.73 0.56
CA LYS A 235 -15.97 -5.14 1.88
C LYS A 235 -15.58 -3.67 1.92
N ALA A 236 -14.54 -3.27 1.20
CA ALA A 236 -14.17 -1.86 1.03
C ALA A 236 -15.31 -1.08 0.33
N GLU A 237 -15.89 -1.63 -0.73
CA GLU A 237 -17.03 -1.05 -1.45
C GLU A 237 -18.27 -0.89 -0.55
N GLU A 238 -18.62 -1.93 0.23
CA GLU A 238 -19.74 -1.90 1.17
C GLU A 238 -19.62 -0.77 2.20
N ILE A 239 -18.39 -0.50 2.68
CA ILE A 239 -18.12 0.55 3.68
C ILE A 239 -18.08 1.92 3.02
N ASP A 240 -17.48 2.05 1.83
CA ASP A 240 -17.39 3.30 1.07
C ASP A 240 -18.68 3.61 0.29
N ARG A 241 -19.78 3.76 1.01
CA ARG A 241 -21.11 3.99 0.43
C ARG A 241 -21.22 5.26 -0.43
N ASN A 242 -20.33 6.20 -0.24
CA ASN A 242 -20.29 7.45 -1.00
C ASN A 242 -19.38 7.36 -2.23
N HIS A 243 -18.81 6.18 -2.50
CA HIS A 243 -17.85 5.97 -3.58
C HIS A 243 -16.75 7.05 -3.62
N SER A 244 -16.26 7.39 -2.43
CA SER A 244 -15.21 8.41 -2.25
C SER A 244 -13.84 7.93 -2.78
N GLU A 245 -13.71 6.61 -2.98
CA GLU A 245 -12.51 5.97 -3.50
C GLU A 245 -12.80 5.18 -4.79
N PRO A 246 -12.78 5.82 -5.97
CA PRO A 246 -13.07 5.16 -7.24
C PRO A 246 -12.17 3.95 -7.53
N MET A 247 -10.93 3.94 -6.99
CA MET A 247 -9.97 2.86 -7.21
C MET A 247 -10.44 1.49 -6.69
N VAL A 248 -11.42 1.46 -5.77
CA VAL A 248 -12.07 0.20 -5.35
C VAL A 248 -12.76 -0.47 -6.53
N GLN A 249 -13.46 0.31 -7.37
CA GLN A 249 -14.14 -0.19 -8.56
C GLN A 249 -13.13 -0.69 -9.61
N PHE A 250 -12.04 0.04 -9.78
CA PHE A 250 -10.97 -0.38 -10.68
C PHE A 250 -10.32 -1.69 -10.22
N LEU A 251 -10.05 -1.83 -8.93
CA LEU A 251 -9.50 -3.08 -8.37
C LEU A 251 -10.46 -4.26 -8.55
N LEU A 252 -11.77 -4.07 -8.30
CA LEU A 252 -12.79 -5.09 -8.52
C LEU A 252 -12.83 -5.53 -9.99
N ALA A 253 -12.78 -4.58 -10.93
CA ALA A 253 -12.72 -4.91 -12.35
C ALA A 253 -11.52 -5.82 -12.67
N GLN A 254 -10.32 -5.49 -12.17
CA GLN A 254 -9.12 -6.30 -12.39
C GLN A 254 -9.19 -7.69 -11.73
N ILE A 255 -9.77 -7.78 -10.53
CA ILE A 255 -10.00 -9.07 -9.85
C ILE A 255 -10.92 -9.95 -10.69
N TYR A 256 -12.03 -9.39 -11.21
CA TYR A 256 -12.98 -10.16 -12.04
C TYR A 256 -12.39 -10.53 -13.40
N GLU A 257 -11.57 -9.70 -14.02
CA GLU A 257 -10.80 -10.08 -15.20
C GLU A 257 -9.87 -11.27 -14.92
N ALA A 258 -9.11 -11.22 -13.83
CA ALA A 258 -8.22 -12.30 -13.43
C ALA A 258 -8.98 -13.60 -13.11
N LYS A 259 -10.25 -13.51 -12.69
CA LYS A 259 -11.16 -14.63 -12.46
C LYS A 259 -11.90 -15.08 -13.73
N HIS A 260 -11.60 -14.50 -14.89
CA HIS A 260 -12.28 -14.77 -16.16
C HIS A 260 -13.80 -14.50 -16.13
N ASN A 261 -14.21 -13.49 -15.38
CA ASN A 261 -15.60 -13.01 -15.32
C ASN A 261 -15.75 -11.65 -16.01
N PRO A 262 -15.90 -11.61 -17.34
CA PRO A 262 -15.94 -10.37 -18.10
C PRO A 262 -17.17 -9.51 -17.81
N THR A 263 -18.27 -10.11 -17.38
CA THR A 263 -19.52 -9.38 -17.09
C THR A 263 -19.35 -8.45 -15.89
N ASP A 264 -18.86 -8.99 -14.77
CA ASP A 264 -18.65 -8.21 -13.56
C ASP A 264 -17.46 -7.25 -13.73
N ALA A 265 -16.40 -7.68 -14.43
CA ALA A 265 -15.28 -6.81 -14.78
C ALA A 265 -15.75 -5.57 -15.55
N ALA A 266 -16.57 -5.74 -16.60
CA ALA A 266 -17.12 -4.62 -17.37
C ALA A 266 -18.03 -3.71 -16.55
N SER A 267 -18.78 -4.28 -15.59
CA SER A 267 -19.65 -3.51 -14.71
C SER A 267 -18.85 -2.57 -13.81
N HIS A 268 -17.85 -3.11 -13.11
CA HIS A 268 -17.00 -2.31 -12.20
C HIS A 268 -16.12 -1.32 -12.96
N LEU A 269 -15.61 -1.68 -14.15
CA LEU A 269 -14.82 -0.76 -14.97
C LEU A 269 -15.68 0.43 -15.46
N ARG A 270 -16.94 0.20 -15.81
CA ARG A 270 -17.87 1.28 -16.17
C ARG A 270 -18.11 2.20 -14.98
N GLN A 271 -18.36 1.64 -13.80
CA GLN A 271 -18.57 2.42 -12.58
C GLN A 271 -17.34 3.25 -12.21
N TYR A 272 -16.14 2.71 -12.36
CA TYR A 272 -14.89 3.48 -12.20
C TYR A 272 -14.86 4.69 -13.14
N LEU A 273 -15.15 4.49 -14.44
CA LEU A 273 -15.13 5.55 -15.45
C LEU A 273 -16.22 6.62 -15.23
N GLU A 274 -17.35 6.25 -14.62
CA GLU A 274 -18.39 7.19 -14.20
C GLU A 274 -17.95 8.05 -13.01
N LEU A 275 -17.25 7.46 -12.04
CA LEU A 275 -16.75 8.15 -10.84
C LEU A 275 -15.50 9.00 -11.12
N ALA A 276 -14.68 8.61 -12.07
CA ALA A 276 -13.42 9.25 -12.41
C ALA A 276 -13.28 9.44 -13.95
N PRO A 277 -14.13 10.25 -14.59
CA PRO A 277 -14.16 10.38 -16.05
C PRO A 277 -12.89 11.01 -16.64
N ASP A 278 -12.21 11.83 -15.85
CA ASP A 278 -11.00 12.57 -16.24
C ASP A 278 -9.71 11.90 -15.69
N ALA A 279 -9.80 10.66 -15.22
CA ALA A 279 -8.63 9.95 -14.72
C ALA A 279 -7.59 9.76 -15.84
N GLU A 280 -6.32 9.78 -15.47
CA GLU A 280 -5.24 9.46 -16.41
C GLU A 280 -5.47 8.07 -17.01
N GLY A 281 -5.43 7.98 -18.34
CA GLY A 281 -5.70 6.72 -19.06
C GLY A 281 -7.19 6.36 -19.21
N ALA A 282 -8.14 7.22 -18.85
CA ALA A 282 -9.57 6.94 -18.99
C ALA A 282 -9.98 6.50 -20.40
N ASP A 283 -9.36 7.08 -21.44
CA ASP A 283 -9.66 6.70 -22.84
C ASP A 283 -9.17 5.29 -23.18
N ILE A 284 -8.03 4.88 -22.64
CA ILE A 284 -7.52 3.50 -22.78
C ILE A 284 -8.47 2.53 -22.08
N LEU A 285 -8.97 2.88 -20.89
CA LEU A 285 -9.92 2.06 -20.15
C LEU A 285 -11.29 1.97 -20.83
N LYS A 286 -11.76 3.03 -21.48
CA LYS A 286 -12.99 3.01 -22.32
C LYS A 286 -12.83 2.04 -23.49
N GLN A 287 -11.67 2.07 -24.16
CA GLN A 287 -11.37 1.12 -25.23
C GLN A 287 -11.33 -0.32 -24.72
N HIS A 288 -10.67 -0.55 -23.58
CA HIS A 288 -10.62 -1.86 -22.94
C HIS A 288 -12.01 -2.38 -22.54
N LEU A 289 -12.87 -1.50 -22.00
CA LEU A 289 -14.26 -1.83 -21.70
C LEU A 289 -15.01 -2.29 -22.95
N ALA A 290 -14.82 -1.61 -24.08
CA ALA A 290 -15.45 -2.01 -25.36
C ALA A 290 -14.94 -3.38 -25.85
N GLU A 291 -13.67 -3.72 -25.63
CA GLU A 291 -13.10 -5.03 -25.98
C GLU A 291 -13.68 -6.16 -25.10
N ILE A 292 -13.85 -5.92 -23.80
CA ILE A 292 -14.46 -6.89 -22.87
C ILE A 292 -15.92 -7.18 -23.28
N GLN A 293 -16.64 -6.16 -23.73
CA GLN A 293 -18.06 -6.29 -24.11
C GLN A 293 -18.26 -6.94 -25.48
N ASN A 294 -17.30 -6.86 -26.39
CA ASN A 294 -17.36 -7.40 -27.75
C ASN A 294 -16.11 -8.26 -28.02
N PRO A 295 -16.00 -9.43 -27.35
CA PRO A 295 -14.90 -10.34 -27.60
C PRO A 295 -14.97 -10.83 -29.06
N LYS A 296 -13.87 -10.67 -29.81
CA LYS A 296 -13.75 -11.10 -31.22
C LYS A 296 -13.65 -12.62 -31.32
#